data_77e07fa2719beaf038e758e8b191d086
#
_entry.id   77e07fa2719beaf038e758e8b191d086
#
_cell.length_a   1.000
_cell.length_b   1.000
_cell.length_c   1.000
_cell.angle_alpha   90.00
_cell.angle_beta   90.00
_cell.angle_gamma   90.00
#
_symmetry.space_group_name_H-M   'P 1'
#
loop_
_entity.id
_entity.type
_entity.pdbx_description
1 polymer ?
#
loop_
_entity_poly.entity_id
_entity_poly.type
_entity_poly.pdbx_seq_one_letter_code
_entity_poly.pdbx_strand_id
1 'polypeptide(L)'
;MLDTKEKRKLSSSESTRISLEAVHLGEAGLNKHRQELLNRVPKQNDWVALERESVTVKDIAYLSAATHDEFALLRGKTRDILFHGVQQHCYFSEELIVLLKSKKLRLVVHSHPDYNDIEASDDDRKFLKYIEQKKSLIVSYITGEINEFSANMFDDI
;
A
#
# COMPACT_ATOMS: atom_id res chain seq x y z
N MET A 1 18.74 -18.54 -11.64
CA MET A 1 17.25 -18.42 -11.69
C MET A 1 16.73 -18.16 -10.30
N LEU A 2 15.86 -17.19 -10.16
CA LEU A 2 15.20 -16.90 -8.87
C LEU A 2 14.12 -17.93 -8.58
N ASP A 3 13.98 -18.34 -7.32
CA ASP A 3 12.89 -19.20 -6.92
C ASP A 3 11.57 -18.41 -6.83
N THR A 4 10.46 -19.10 -6.61
CA THR A 4 9.14 -18.47 -6.55
C THR A 4 9.03 -17.43 -5.43
N LYS A 5 9.68 -17.70 -4.29
CA LYS A 5 9.66 -16.80 -3.14
C LYS A 5 10.40 -15.50 -3.43
N GLU A 6 11.56 -15.59 -4.07
CA GLU A 6 12.34 -14.40 -4.44
C GLU A 6 11.60 -13.54 -5.46
N LYS A 7 10.87 -14.17 -6.40
CA LYS A 7 10.10 -13.44 -7.40
C LYS A 7 8.94 -12.61 -6.82
N ARG A 8 8.46 -12.96 -5.61
CA ARG A 8 7.37 -12.23 -4.96
C ARG A 8 7.84 -11.02 -4.16
N LYS A 9 9.15 -10.93 -3.89
CA LYS A 9 9.75 -9.84 -3.13
C LYS A 9 10.64 -9.01 -4.03
N LEU A 10 10.41 -7.70 -4.04
CA LEU A 10 11.24 -6.75 -4.76
C LEU A 10 12.04 -5.96 -3.75
N SER A 11 13.36 -6.10 -3.81
CA SER A 11 14.28 -5.37 -2.96
C SER A 11 14.29 -3.90 -3.32
N SER A 12 14.40 -3.08 -2.32
CA SER A 12 14.55 -1.64 -2.48
C SER A 12 16.02 -1.27 -2.64
N SER A 13 16.31 -0.19 -3.37
CA SER A 13 17.66 0.36 -3.43
C SER A 13 18.03 1.00 -2.09
N GLU A 14 19.33 1.06 -1.81
CA GLU A 14 19.83 1.72 -0.61
C GLU A 14 19.44 3.20 -0.58
N SER A 15 19.49 3.89 -1.70
CA SER A 15 19.08 5.30 -1.78
C SER A 15 17.61 5.49 -1.44
N THR A 16 16.74 4.58 -1.85
CA THR A 16 15.32 4.63 -1.49
C THR A 16 15.12 4.42 0.01
N ARG A 17 15.84 3.47 0.61
CA ARG A 17 15.75 3.20 2.06
C ARG A 17 16.20 4.42 2.86
N ILE A 18 17.30 5.05 2.47
CA ILE A 18 17.81 6.26 3.12
C ILE A 18 16.80 7.41 2.99
N SER A 19 16.25 7.60 1.81
CA SER A 19 15.26 8.64 1.55
C SER A 19 13.98 8.45 2.37
N LEU A 20 13.46 7.21 2.45
CA LEU A 20 12.29 6.88 3.27
C LEU A 20 12.56 7.13 4.76
N GLU A 21 13.73 6.74 5.24
CA GLU A 21 14.12 6.99 6.64
C GLU A 21 14.16 8.48 6.94
N ALA A 22 14.73 9.29 6.05
CA ALA A 22 14.80 10.73 6.24
C ALA A 22 13.39 11.35 6.32
N VAL A 23 12.46 10.91 5.47
CA VAL A 23 11.06 11.35 5.53
C VAL A 23 10.39 10.88 6.81
N HIS A 24 10.60 9.61 7.19
CA HIS A 24 10.01 9.03 8.40
C HIS A 24 10.45 9.77 9.67
N LEU A 25 11.72 10.17 9.73
CA LEU A 25 12.28 10.89 10.87
C LEU A 25 12.01 12.41 10.84
N GLY A 26 11.35 12.90 9.80
CA GLY A 26 11.07 14.32 9.66
C GLY A 26 12.27 15.16 9.22
N GLU A 27 13.35 14.52 8.76
CA GLU A 27 14.56 15.19 8.29
C GLU A 27 14.45 15.66 6.84
N ALA A 28 13.51 15.12 6.08
CA ALA A 28 13.22 15.50 4.71
C ALA A 28 11.70 15.56 4.50
N GLY A 29 11.27 16.45 3.60
CA GLY A 29 9.87 16.53 3.19
C GLY A 29 9.57 15.62 2.01
N LEU A 30 8.29 15.55 1.65
CA LEU A 30 7.84 14.88 0.44
C LEU A 30 8.19 15.73 -0.79
N ASN A 31 8.38 15.08 -1.95
CA ASN A 31 8.49 15.82 -3.19
C ASN A 31 7.14 16.47 -3.53
N LYS A 32 7.13 17.34 -4.53
CA LYS A 32 5.94 18.11 -4.89
C LYS A 32 4.74 17.22 -5.22
N HIS A 33 4.96 16.19 -6.03
CA HIS A 33 3.89 15.27 -6.44
C HIS A 33 3.26 14.57 -5.23
N ARG A 34 4.10 14.05 -4.33
CA ARG A 34 3.63 13.33 -3.14
C ARG A 34 2.96 14.27 -2.14
N GLN A 35 3.47 15.49 -2.01
CA GLN A 35 2.82 16.47 -1.15
C GLN A 35 1.44 16.84 -1.69
N GLU A 36 1.28 16.97 -3.00
CA GLU A 36 -0.01 17.22 -3.63
C GLU A 36 -0.98 16.06 -3.39
N LEU A 37 -0.49 14.82 -3.48
CA LEU A 37 -1.31 13.64 -3.15
C LEU A 37 -1.79 13.69 -1.70
N LEU A 38 -0.89 13.97 -0.77
CA LEU A 38 -1.25 14.05 0.66
C LEU A 38 -2.25 15.17 0.92
N ASN A 39 -2.11 16.30 0.23
CA ASN A 39 -3.04 17.42 0.37
C ASN A 39 -4.47 17.07 -0.09
N ARG A 40 -4.62 16.05 -0.93
CA ARG A 40 -5.92 15.54 -1.39
C ARG A 40 -6.59 14.62 -0.36
N VAL A 41 -5.80 13.98 0.52
CA VAL A 41 -6.28 13.07 1.56
C VAL A 41 -5.55 13.37 2.89
N PRO A 42 -5.69 14.60 3.43
CA PRO A 42 -4.87 15.00 4.58
C PRO A 42 -5.25 14.30 5.89
N LYS A 43 -6.44 13.76 5.98
CA LYS A 43 -6.97 13.18 7.22
C LYS A 43 -7.10 11.66 7.10
N GLN A 44 -6.95 11.00 8.24
CA GLN A 44 -7.25 9.57 8.35
C GLN A 44 -8.66 9.27 7.88
N ASN A 45 -8.80 8.19 7.14
CA ASN A 45 -10.03 7.69 6.51
C ASN A 45 -10.53 8.52 5.32
N ASP A 46 -9.82 9.56 4.92
CA ASP A 46 -10.08 10.25 3.65
C ASP A 46 -9.67 9.37 2.47
N TRP A 47 -10.35 9.56 1.36
CA TRP A 47 -9.96 8.95 0.10
C TRP A 47 -10.35 9.85 -1.07
N VAL A 48 -9.67 9.68 -2.18
CA VAL A 48 -9.89 10.47 -3.39
C VAL A 48 -9.73 9.60 -4.63
N ALA A 49 -10.56 9.85 -5.64
CA ALA A 49 -10.43 9.24 -6.96
C ALA A 49 -9.48 10.10 -7.80
N LEU A 50 -8.49 9.47 -8.39
CA LEU A 50 -7.45 10.11 -9.18
C LEU A 50 -7.36 9.46 -10.57
N GLU A 51 -6.64 10.11 -11.46
CA GLU A 51 -6.33 9.53 -12.76
C GLU A 51 -5.61 8.19 -12.57
N ARG A 52 -6.00 7.21 -13.38
CA ARG A 52 -5.43 5.87 -13.27
C ARG A 52 -3.92 5.90 -13.52
N GLU A 53 -3.17 5.17 -12.67
CA GLU A 53 -1.71 5.08 -12.74
C GLU A 53 -0.97 6.37 -12.38
N SER A 54 -1.66 7.35 -11.78
CA SER A 54 -1.01 8.57 -11.29
C SER A 54 -0.32 8.39 -9.93
N VAL A 55 -0.60 7.26 -9.25
CA VAL A 55 0.00 6.92 -7.96
C VAL A 55 0.74 5.60 -8.10
N THR A 56 1.98 5.57 -7.64
CA THR A 56 2.82 4.36 -7.67
C THR A 56 2.88 3.69 -6.30
N VAL A 57 3.32 2.44 -6.28
CA VAL A 57 3.58 1.72 -5.01
C VAL A 57 4.59 2.50 -4.16
N LYS A 58 5.60 3.08 -4.79
CA LYS A 58 6.60 3.89 -4.10
C LYS A 58 5.98 5.13 -3.45
N ASP A 59 5.04 5.79 -4.12
CA ASP A 59 4.32 6.92 -3.55
C ASP A 59 3.60 6.50 -2.25
N ILE A 60 2.98 5.33 -2.24
CA ILE A 60 2.31 4.80 -1.04
C ILE A 60 3.29 4.68 0.13
N ALA A 61 4.50 4.17 -0.11
CA ALA A 61 5.52 4.07 0.93
C ALA A 61 5.89 5.45 1.49
N TYR A 62 6.11 6.44 0.63
CA TYR A 62 6.50 7.78 1.07
C TYR A 62 5.38 8.50 1.83
N LEU A 63 4.14 8.34 1.42
CA LEU A 63 3.00 8.93 2.14
C LEU A 63 2.90 8.34 3.56
N SER A 64 3.10 7.04 3.67
CA SER A 64 3.12 6.36 4.98
C SER A 64 4.29 6.81 5.84
N ALA A 65 5.48 6.95 5.25
CA ALA A 65 6.66 7.43 5.98
C ALA A 65 6.43 8.84 6.55
N ALA A 66 5.80 9.72 5.78
CA ALA A 66 5.55 11.10 6.19
C ALA A 66 4.50 11.22 7.29
N THR A 67 3.49 10.35 7.31
CA THR A 67 2.35 10.45 8.22
C THR A 67 2.36 9.43 9.34
N HIS A 68 3.12 8.34 9.18
CA HIS A 68 3.13 7.17 10.05
C HIS A 68 1.79 6.41 10.05
N ASP A 69 0.97 6.65 9.04
CA ASP A 69 -0.28 5.94 8.81
C ASP A 69 -0.15 4.96 7.66
N GLU A 70 -1.00 3.95 7.61
CA GLU A 70 -1.12 3.10 6.44
C GLU A 70 -1.84 3.84 5.32
N PHE A 71 -1.41 3.59 4.10
CA PHE A 71 -2.08 4.05 2.88
C PHE A 71 -2.38 2.85 2.01
N ALA A 72 -3.39 2.98 1.18
CA ALA A 72 -3.74 1.95 0.22
C ALA A 72 -4.04 2.56 -1.14
N LEU A 73 -3.76 1.78 -2.17
CA LEU A 73 -4.07 2.11 -3.56
C LEU A 73 -5.05 1.07 -4.09
N LEU A 74 -6.22 1.54 -4.52
CA LEU A 74 -7.23 0.69 -5.14
C LEU A 74 -7.35 1.11 -6.61
N ARG A 75 -7.50 0.14 -7.48
CA ARG A 75 -7.54 0.42 -8.94
C ARG A 75 -8.87 0.01 -9.54
N GLY A 76 -9.47 0.94 -10.26
CA GLY A 76 -10.65 0.70 -11.06
C GLY A 76 -10.34 0.68 -12.55
N LYS A 77 -11.38 0.61 -13.35
CA LYS A 77 -11.24 0.59 -14.81
C LYS A 77 -10.69 1.92 -15.36
N THR A 78 -11.12 3.05 -14.80
CA THR A 78 -10.76 4.38 -15.28
C THR A 78 -10.10 5.26 -14.24
N ARG A 79 -10.18 4.91 -12.97
CA ARG A 79 -9.66 5.71 -11.86
C ARG A 79 -8.94 4.84 -10.85
N ASP A 80 -7.98 5.45 -10.17
CA ASP A 80 -7.38 4.89 -8.96
C ASP A 80 -7.96 5.62 -7.76
N ILE A 81 -8.04 4.90 -6.63
CA ILE A 81 -8.43 5.45 -5.34
C ILE A 81 -7.21 5.45 -4.44
N LEU A 82 -6.88 6.60 -3.89
CA LEU A 82 -5.88 6.73 -2.83
C LEU A 82 -6.62 6.84 -1.51
N PHE A 83 -6.29 5.95 -0.58
CA PHE A 83 -6.91 5.88 0.74
C PHE A 83 -5.89 6.14 1.83
N HIS A 84 -6.20 7.07 2.74
CA HIS A 84 -5.39 7.39 3.91
C HIS A 84 -5.96 6.61 5.11
N GLY A 85 -5.26 5.56 5.52
CA GLY A 85 -5.67 4.74 6.66
C GLY A 85 -5.30 5.34 8.00
N VAL A 86 -5.31 4.51 9.02
CA VAL A 86 -4.79 4.86 10.36
C VAL A 86 -3.44 4.18 10.56
N GLN A 87 -2.84 4.32 11.73
CA GLN A 87 -1.45 3.89 11.97
C GLN A 87 -1.17 2.42 11.63
N GLN A 88 -2.11 1.51 11.88
CA GLN A 88 -1.88 0.09 11.68
C GLN A 88 -2.98 -0.59 10.86
N HIS A 89 -3.83 0.18 10.19
CA HIS A 89 -4.94 -0.41 9.46
C HIS A 89 -5.55 0.54 8.43
N CYS A 90 -6.18 -0.05 7.41
CA CYS A 90 -7.01 0.67 6.46
C CYS A 90 -8.47 0.23 6.65
N TYR A 91 -9.27 1.07 7.30
CA TYR A 91 -10.70 0.82 7.48
C TYR A 91 -11.48 1.39 6.30
N PHE A 92 -11.57 0.63 5.22
CA PHE A 92 -12.27 1.08 4.03
C PHE A 92 -13.76 1.33 4.33
N SER A 93 -14.28 2.40 3.76
CA SER A 93 -15.71 2.70 3.87
C SER A 93 -16.55 1.58 3.24
N GLU A 94 -17.81 1.47 3.67
CA GLU A 94 -18.73 0.50 3.10
C GLU A 94 -18.85 0.65 1.58
N GLU A 95 -18.87 1.87 1.08
CA GLU A 95 -18.89 2.17 -0.35
C GLU A 95 -17.72 1.53 -1.09
N LEU A 96 -16.49 1.70 -0.57
CA LEU A 96 -15.30 1.10 -1.18
C LEU A 96 -15.33 -0.43 -1.10
N ILE A 97 -15.80 -0.97 0.01
CA ILE A 97 -15.93 -2.42 0.18
C ILE A 97 -16.88 -3.01 -0.87
N VAL A 98 -18.03 -2.37 -1.11
CA VAL A 98 -18.97 -2.80 -2.14
C VAL A 98 -18.29 -2.82 -3.52
N LEU A 99 -17.51 -1.79 -3.84
CA LEU A 99 -16.80 -1.72 -5.11
C LEU A 99 -15.71 -2.79 -5.23
N LEU A 100 -15.01 -3.09 -4.14
CA LEU A 100 -14.02 -4.18 -4.11
C LEU A 100 -14.69 -5.54 -4.29
N LYS A 101 -15.78 -5.80 -3.59
CA LYS A 101 -16.49 -7.09 -3.69
C LYS A 101 -17.14 -7.28 -5.06
N SER A 102 -17.60 -6.22 -5.70
CA SER A 102 -18.20 -6.29 -7.03
C SER A 102 -17.17 -6.31 -8.16
N LYS A 103 -15.87 -6.28 -7.83
CA LYS A 103 -14.75 -6.27 -8.79
C LYS A 103 -14.64 -4.99 -9.62
N LYS A 104 -15.31 -3.92 -9.21
CA LYS A 104 -15.14 -2.60 -9.82
C LYS A 104 -13.86 -1.93 -9.36
N LEU A 105 -13.35 -2.31 -8.19
CA LEU A 105 -12.05 -1.92 -7.67
C LEU A 105 -11.26 -3.17 -7.28
N ARG A 106 -9.94 -3.04 -7.33
CA ARG A 106 -9.00 -4.05 -6.88
C ARG A 106 -8.01 -3.40 -5.90
N LEU A 107 -7.70 -4.08 -4.82
CA LEU A 107 -6.66 -3.62 -3.90
C LEU A 107 -5.29 -3.91 -4.52
N VAL A 108 -4.59 -2.87 -4.92
CA VAL A 108 -3.27 -2.99 -5.54
C VAL A 108 -2.20 -3.21 -4.49
N VAL A 109 -2.16 -2.32 -3.48
CA VAL A 109 -1.13 -2.32 -2.45
C VAL A 109 -1.63 -1.58 -1.22
N HIS A 110 -1.14 -2.02 -0.05
CA HIS A 110 -1.19 -1.19 1.15
C HIS A 110 0.19 -1.17 1.80
N SER A 111 0.45 -0.14 2.57
CA SER A 111 1.72 0.00 3.27
C SER A 111 1.68 -0.73 4.60
N HIS A 112 2.85 -1.20 5.05
CA HIS A 112 3.01 -1.88 6.33
C HIS A 112 4.07 -1.16 7.17
N PRO A 113 3.81 -0.94 8.46
CA PRO A 113 4.73 -0.19 9.31
C PRO A 113 5.89 -1.01 9.87
N ASP A 114 5.95 -2.30 9.63
CA ASP A 114 6.90 -3.18 10.29
C ASP A 114 8.31 -3.04 9.74
N TYR A 115 9.27 -2.96 10.65
CA TYR A 115 10.69 -2.80 10.31
C TYR A 115 11.29 -4.01 9.61
N ASN A 116 10.90 -5.20 10.02
CA ASN A 116 11.58 -6.42 9.63
C ASN A 116 10.71 -7.39 8.89
N ASP A 117 9.42 -7.11 8.77
CA ASP A 117 8.48 -8.08 8.25
C ASP A 117 7.44 -7.42 7.38
N ILE A 118 7.50 -7.71 6.09
CA ILE A 118 6.49 -7.31 5.11
C ILE A 118 5.57 -8.47 4.76
N GLU A 119 5.50 -9.47 5.65
CA GLU A 119 4.57 -10.58 5.49
C GLU A 119 3.14 -10.13 5.78
N ALA A 120 2.21 -10.71 5.06
CA ALA A 120 0.80 -10.43 5.29
C ALA A 120 0.37 -10.94 6.66
N SER A 121 -0.41 -10.13 7.37
CA SER A 121 -1.07 -10.56 8.61
C SER A 121 -2.23 -11.49 8.28
N ASP A 122 -2.74 -12.18 9.30
CA ASP A 122 -3.96 -12.98 9.15
C ASP A 122 -5.14 -12.12 8.70
N ASP A 123 -5.22 -10.89 9.21
CA ASP A 123 -6.27 -9.94 8.84
C ASP A 123 -6.17 -9.52 7.38
N ASP A 124 -4.95 -9.30 6.87
CA ASP A 124 -4.71 -8.99 5.46
C ASP A 124 -5.26 -10.11 4.55
N ARG A 125 -4.98 -11.38 4.92
CA ARG A 125 -5.45 -12.54 4.16
C ARG A 125 -6.96 -12.72 4.27
N LYS A 126 -7.51 -12.53 5.45
CA LYS A 126 -8.97 -12.59 5.67
C LYS A 126 -9.68 -11.51 4.84
N PHE A 127 -9.10 -10.33 4.75
CA PHE A 127 -9.66 -9.26 3.94
C PHE A 127 -9.70 -9.64 2.46
N LEU A 128 -8.60 -10.19 1.91
CA LEU A 128 -8.59 -10.65 0.53
C LEU A 128 -9.65 -11.74 0.28
N LYS A 129 -9.82 -12.66 1.22
CA LYS A 129 -10.88 -13.68 1.12
C LYS A 129 -12.26 -13.05 1.12
N TYR A 130 -12.46 -12.06 1.96
CA TYR A 130 -13.73 -11.35 2.08
C TYR A 130 -14.13 -10.65 0.78
N ILE A 131 -13.18 -10.00 0.11
CA ILE A 131 -13.41 -9.33 -1.18
C ILE A 131 -13.21 -10.26 -2.38
N GLU A 132 -12.89 -11.53 -2.14
CA GLU A 132 -12.66 -12.53 -3.18
C GLU A 132 -11.56 -12.13 -4.17
N GLN A 133 -10.48 -11.57 -3.66
CA GLN A 133 -9.29 -11.22 -4.44
C GLN A 133 -8.16 -12.18 -4.09
N LYS A 134 -7.48 -12.72 -5.12
CA LYS A 134 -6.47 -13.75 -4.93
C LYS A 134 -5.17 -13.20 -4.36
N LYS A 135 -4.70 -12.07 -4.85
CA LYS A 135 -3.38 -11.51 -4.52
C LYS A 135 -3.42 -10.00 -4.36
N SER A 136 -2.48 -9.48 -3.60
CA SER A 136 -2.23 -8.05 -3.46
C SER A 136 -0.78 -7.83 -3.05
N LEU A 137 -0.38 -6.56 -2.92
CA LEU A 137 0.96 -6.17 -2.53
C LEU A 137 0.97 -5.51 -1.17
N ILE A 138 2.09 -5.68 -0.46
CA ILE A 138 2.43 -4.90 0.73
C ILE A 138 3.73 -4.18 0.41
N VAL A 139 3.83 -2.92 0.80
CA VAL A 139 5.07 -2.16 0.72
C VAL A 139 5.48 -1.68 2.11
N SER A 140 6.74 -1.87 2.45
CA SER A 140 7.29 -1.33 3.70
C SER A 140 7.58 0.16 3.54
N TYR A 141 7.06 0.99 4.41
CA TYR A 141 7.41 2.41 4.40
C TYR A 141 8.75 2.69 5.12
N ILE A 142 9.35 1.66 5.69
CA ILE A 142 10.68 1.76 6.31
C ILE A 142 11.77 1.44 5.29
N THR A 143 11.62 0.33 4.56
CA THR A 143 12.65 -0.16 3.63
C THR A 143 12.31 0.07 2.16
N GLY A 144 11.04 0.25 1.83
CA GLY A 144 10.58 0.30 0.44
C GLY A 144 10.44 -1.06 -0.23
N GLU A 145 10.71 -2.14 0.49
CA GLU A 145 10.55 -3.49 -0.04
C GLU A 145 9.08 -3.79 -0.33
N ILE A 146 8.83 -4.55 -1.39
CA ILE A 146 7.50 -4.94 -1.82
C ILE A 146 7.37 -6.44 -1.73
N ASN A 147 6.26 -6.93 -1.18
CA ASN A 147 5.94 -8.34 -1.08
C ASN A 147 4.55 -8.61 -1.64
N GLU A 148 4.45 -9.56 -2.56
CA GLU A 148 3.17 -10.07 -3.03
C GLU A 148 2.67 -11.15 -2.07
N PHE A 149 1.40 -11.09 -1.71
CA PHE A 149 0.78 -12.10 -0.85
C PHE A 149 -0.55 -12.56 -1.42
N SER A 150 -0.95 -13.76 -1.02
CA SER A 150 -2.20 -14.40 -1.46
C SER A 150 -3.22 -14.46 -0.33
N ALA A 151 -4.49 -14.55 -0.69
CA ALA A 151 -5.58 -14.77 0.27
C ALA A 151 -5.37 -16.08 1.05
N ASN A 152 -4.83 -17.11 0.38
CA ASN A 152 -4.48 -18.37 1.00
C ASN A 152 -2.96 -18.44 1.16
N MET A 153 -2.47 -18.55 2.41
CA MET A 153 -1.03 -18.60 2.69
C MET A 153 -0.30 -19.74 1.98
N PHE A 154 -0.99 -20.84 1.71
CA PHE A 154 -0.38 -21.98 1.01
C PHE A 154 -0.03 -21.66 -0.45
N ASP A 155 -0.69 -20.67 -1.04
CA ASP A 155 -0.37 -20.22 -2.40
C ASP A 155 0.93 -19.41 -2.47
N ASP A 156 1.45 -18.99 -1.30
CA ASP A 156 2.71 -18.26 -1.20
C ASP A 156 3.94 -19.19 -1.03
N ILE A 157 3.70 -20.46 -0.85
CA ILE A 157 4.79 -21.43 -0.61
C ILE A 157 5.39 -21.96 -1.96
#